data_ed7ff14d96b44f227fd4b99539189955
#
_entry.id   ed7ff14d96b44f227fd4b99539189955
#
_cell.length_a   1.000
_cell.length_b   1.000
_cell.length_c   1.000
_cell.angle_alpha   90.00
_cell.angle_beta   90.00
_cell.angle_gamma   90.00
#
_symmetry.space_group_name_H-M   'P 1'
#
loop_
_entity.id
_entity.type
_entity.pdbx_description
1 polymer ?
#
loop_
_entity_poly.entity_id
_entity_poly.type
_entity_poly.pdbx_seq_one_letter_code
_entity_poly.pdbx_strand_id
1 'polypeptide(L)'
;MRDPMMHNASSPARGWRDSSLAQLTLVRFREFLREPEAVFWTFAFPIILALGLGIAFRNKPADTVAVAVITGTRAGDSLASHLEHVSGLKVQRMTADAAARSLRNGEVALVAAPDSSRGVEYSFDDTRPEGRSARFLADDALQRAAGRHDPMTVHERKVQEKGSRYIDFVVPGLLGMNIMGGGIWGLGFAIVEARRKNLLKRLVSTPMPRSHYLLSFLFSRLFFLVVEIAVVLGSTVLLFGVPVRGSLVQLFSVCLLAALSFGGIGLLVSSRARTIEGVSGLMNLIMMPMWVLSGVFFSASNFPAVAQPFIQALPLTATINALRATMLQGAGWNIVAPSMATLGVWLVVSFTLALRMFRWR
;
A
#
# COMPACT_ATOMS: atom_id res chain seq x y z
N MET A 1 -59.81 -49.27 -28.87
CA MET A 1 -58.79 -48.55 -29.66
C MET A 1 -58.64 -47.15 -29.06
N ARG A 2 -57.67 -46.95 -28.09
CA ARG A 2 -57.39 -45.68 -27.48
C ARG A 2 -55.87 -45.51 -27.56
N ASP A 3 -55.46 -44.53 -28.34
CA ASP A 3 -54.09 -44.20 -28.60
C ASP A 3 -53.62 -43.25 -27.47
N PRO A 4 -52.59 -43.55 -26.70
CA PRO A 4 -51.97 -42.55 -25.77
C PRO A 4 -50.86 -41.85 -26.45
N MET A 5 -51.11 -40.67 -27.05
CA MET A 5 -50.07 -39.73 -27.44
C MET A 5 -49.36 -39.26 -26.19
N MET A 6 -48.27 -39.88 -25.87
CA MET A 6 -47.26 -39.33 -24.92
C MET A 6 -46.62 -38.11 -25.57
N HIS A 7 -47.01 -36.94 -25.14
CA HIS A 7 -46.28 -35.71 -25.38
C HIS A 7 -44.97 -35.75 -24.60
N ASN A 8 -43.92 -36.14 -25.29
CA ASN A 8 -42.54 -36.01 -24.79
C ASN A 8 -42.15 -34.53 -24.94
N ALA A 9 -42.53 -33.72 -23.94
CA ALA A 9 -42.09 -32.35 -23.83
C ALA A 9 -40.60 -32.38 -23.47
N SER A 10 -39.75 -32.36 -24.49
CA SER A 10 -38.32 -32.04 -24.33
C SER A 10 -38.21 -30.68 -23.65
N SER A 11 -37.86 -30.69 -22.35
CA SER A 11 -37.51 -29.44 -21.64
C SER A 11 -36.43 -28.71 -22.43
N PRO A 12 -36.61 -27.43 -22.75
CA PRO A 12 -35.60 -26.67 -23.45
C PRO A 12 -34.30 -26.70 -22.65
N ALA A 13 -33.21 -27.00 -23.31
CA ALA A 13 -31.87 -26.97 -22.71
C ALA A 13 -31.68 -25.61 -21.99
N ARG A 14 -31.70 -25.65 -20.64
CA ARG A 14 -31.45 -24.45 -19.83
C ARG A 14 -30.10 -23.88 -20.24
N GLY A 15 -30.12 -22.73 -20.88
CA GLY A 15 -28.90 -21.99 -21.24
C GLY A 15 -28.07 -21.73 -19.97
N TRP A 16 -26.77 -21.61 -20.08
CA TRP A 16 -25.90 -21.32 -18.92
C TRP A 16 -26.37 -20.08 -18.13
N ARG A 17 -27.03 -19.12 -18.80
CA ARG A 17 -27.65 -17.94 -18.18
C ARG A 17 -28.79 -18.26 -17.21
N ASP A 18 -29.41 -19.40 -17.34
CA ASP A 18 -30.52 -19.87 -16.47
C ASP A 18 -29.99 -20.66 -15.28
N SER A 19 -28.65 -20.90 -15.22
CA SER A 19 -28.05 -21.56 -14.05
C SER A 19 -28.09 -20.62 -12.85
N SER A 20 -28.45 -21.14 -11.69
CA SER A 20 -28.48 -20.41 -10.42
C SER A 20 -27.14 -19.77 -10.09
N LEU A 21 -26.04 -20.38 -10.50
CA LEU A 21 -24.68 -19.86 -10.31
C LEU A 21 -24.45 -18.58 -11.13
N ALA A 22 -24.81 -18.59 -12.41
CA ALA A 22 -24.63 -17.41 -13.28
C ALA A 22 -25.49 -16.23 -12.82
N GLN A 23 -26.75 -16.51 -12.43
CA GLN A 23 -27.64 -15.46 -11.92
C GLN A 23 -27.14 -14.87 -10.59
N LEU A 24 -26.69 -15.70 -9.66
CA LEU A 24 -26.11 -15.21 -8.40
C LEU A 24 -24.84 -14.37 -8.62
N THR A 25 -23.99 -14.81 -9.53
CA THR A 25 -22.77 -14.04 -9.89
C THR A 25 -23.13 -12.69 -10.50
N LEU A 26 -24.14 -12.66 -11.40
CA LEU A 26 -24.62 -11.43 -12.02
C LEU A 26 -25.27 -10.47 -11.02
N VAL A 27 -26.05 -11.00 -10.07
CA VAL A 27 -26.66 -10.19 -9.00
C VAL A 27 -25.58 -9.51 -8.18
N ARG A 28 -24.52 -10.22 -7.75
CA ARG A 28 -23.40 -9.66 -6.99
C ARG A 28 -22.66 -8.57 -7.76
N PHE A 29 -22.48 -8.79 -9.07
CA PHE A 29 -21.88 -7.78 -9.92
C PHE A 29 -22.74 -6.50 -9.98
N ARG A 30 -24.05 -6.65 -10.11
CA ARG A 30 -24.97 -5.51 -10.10
C ARG A 30 -25.06 -4.82 -8.75
N GLU A 31 -25.04 -5.58 -7.65
CA GLU A 31 -24.97 -5.04 -6.28
C GLU A 31 -23.73 -4.14 -6.14
N PHE A 32 -22.56 -4.65 -6.47
CA PHE A 32 -21.31 -3.90 -6.37
C PHE A 32 -21.34 -2.61 -7.21
N LEU A 33 -21.81 -2.68 -8.47
CA LEU A 33 -21.88 -1.49 -9.33
C LEU A 33 -22.92 -0.46 -8.85
N ARG A 34 -23.92 -0.89 -8.09
CA ARG A 34 -24.94 0.00 -7.50
C ARG A 34 -24.51 0.63 -6.16
N GLU A 35 -23.39 0.23 -5.63
CA GLU A 35 -22.78 0.80 -4.43
C GLU A 35 -21.64 1.75 -4.84
N PRO A 36 -21.94 3.06 -5.07
CA PRO A 36 -20.94 4.01 -5.57
C PRO A 36 -19.76 4.15 -4.61
N GLU A 37 -19.98 3.97 -3.30
CA GLU A 37 -18.94 3.99 -2.29
C GLU A 37 -17.95 2.81 -2.49
N ALA A 38 -18.45 1.60 -2.73
CA ALA A 38 -17.60 0.44 -2.97
C ALA A 38 -16.78 0.61 -4.27
N VAL A 39 -17.40 1.13 -5.34
CA VAL A 39 -16.72 1.44 -6.60
C VAL A 39 -15.65 2.50 -6.40
N PHE A 40 -15.96 3.59 -5.67
CA PHE A 40 -15.00 4.65 -5.36
C PHE A 40 -13.77 4.10 -4.61
N TRP A 41 -13.97 3.40 -3.49
CA TRP A 41 -12.87 2.90 -2.68
C TRP A 41 -12.03 1.83 -3.39
N THR A 42 -12.65 1.02 -4.26
CA THR A 42 -11.94 -0.05 -4.97
C THR A 42 -11.16 0.47 -6.18
N PHE A 43 -11.70 1.43 -6.94
CA PHE A 43 -11.10 1.86 -8.19
C PHE A 43 -10.60 3.30 -8.19
N ALA A 44 -11.42 4.26 -7.76
CA ALA A 44 -11.06 5.66 -7.84
C ALA A 44 -10.02 6.05 -6.80
N PHE A 45 -10.19 5.62 -5.55
CA PHE A 45 -9.30 5.98 -4.45
C PHE A 45 -7.83 5.60 -4.68
N PRO A 46 -7.48 4.36 -5.08
CA PRO A 46 -6.09 4.00 -5.36
C PRO A 46 -5.46 4.84 -6.46
N ILE A 47 -6.24 5.19 -7.50
CA ILE A 47 -5.76 6.05 -8.59
C ILE A 47 -5.53 7.47 -8.11
N ILE A 48 -6.47 8.05 -7.36
CA ILE A 48 -6.34 9.40 -6.78
C ILE A 48 -5.15 9.45 -5.83
N LEU A 49 -4.96 8.42 -5.01
CA LEU A 49 -3.84 8.34 -4.09
C LEU A 49 -2.50 8.20 -4.83
N ALA A 50 -2.45 7.36 -5.86
CA ALA A 50 -1.28 7.22 -6.74
C ALA A 50 -0.97 8.54 -7.47
N LEU A 51 -1.99 9.25 -7.96
CA LEU A 51 -1.85 10.58 -8.58
C LEU A 51 -1.33 11.60 -7.58
N GLY A 52 -1.94 11.70 -6.40
CA GLY A 52 -1.52 12.62 -5.35
C GLY A 52 -0.08 12.40 -4.91
N LEU A 53 0.29 11.14 -4.61
CA LEU A 53 1.65 10.78 -4.24
C LEU A 53 2.62 10.94 -5.43
N GLY A 54 2.21 10.53 -6.63
CA GLY A 54 3.00 10.66 -7.84
C GLY A 54 3.35 12.11 -8.16
N ILE A 55 2.40 13.03 -8.02
CA ILE A 55 2.62 14.47 -8.22
C ILE A 55 3.46 15.05 -7.08
N ALA A 56 3.14 14.73 -5.83
CA ALA A 56 3.85 15.23 -4.65
C ALA A 56 5.33 14.86 -4.65
N PHE A 57 5.67 13.67 -5.16
CA PHE A 57 7.05 13.17 -5.20
C PHE A 57 7.71 13.21 -6.58
N ARG A 58 7.01 13.70 -7.61
CA ARG A 58 7.55 13.81 -8.99
C ARG A 58 8.66 14.85 -9.10
N ASN A 59 8.47 15.97 -8.45
CA ASN A 59 9.34 17.14 -8.48
C ASN A 59 9.72 17.54 -7.04
N LYS A 60 10.27 16.61 -6.24
CA LYS A 60 11.01 17.10 -5.09
C LYS A 60 12.25 17.77 -5.65
N PRO A 61 12.35 19.13 -5.69
CA PRO A 61 13.63 19.77 -5.83
C PRO A 61 14.52 19.16 -4.76
N ALA A 62 15.79 19.01 -5.02
CA ALA A 62 16.75 18.56 -4.01
C ALA A 62 16.34 19.23 -2.70
N ASP A 63 15.94 18.42 -1.69
CA ASP A 63 15.29 18.93 -0.48
C ASP A 63 16.11 20.11 0.03
N THR A 64 15.59 21.33 -0.18
CA THR A 64 16.22 22.51 0.38
C THR A 64 15.93 22.49 1.86
N VAL A 65 16.93 22.13 2.62
CA VAL A 65 16.80 22.04 4.08
C VAL A 65 16.90 23.45 4.65
N ALA A 66 15.90 23.85 5.44
CA ALA A 66 15.91 25.14 6.10
C ALA A 66 16.97 25.15 7.22
N VAL A 67 17.87 26.12 7.16
CA VAL A 67 18.96 26.32 8.12
C VAL A 67 18.85 27.72 8.69
N ALA A 68 18.80 27.85 10.01
CA ALA A 68 18.91 29.16 10.67
C ALA A 68 20.37 29.48 10.90
N VAL A 69 20.76 30.73 10.58
CA VAL A 69 22.06 31.25 10.92
C VAL A 69 21.90 32.41 11.90
N ILE A 70 22.60 32.32 13.03
CA ILE A 70 22.57 33.39 14.02
C ILE A 70 23.38 34.58 13.51
N THR A 71 22.69 35.69 13.25
CA THR A 71 23.24 36.95 12.74
C THR A 71 23.26 38.00 13.84
N GLY A 72 23.79 39.18 13.53
CA GLY A 72 24.00 40.28 14.50
C GLY A 72 25.45 40.47 14.90
N THR A 73 26.33 39.66 14.35
CA THR A 73 27.80 39.82 14.41
C THR A 73 28.36 39.72 13.01
N ARG A 74 29.54 40.37 12.77
CA ARG A 74 30.22 40.32 11.47
C ARG A 74 30.50 38.86 11.03
N ALA A 75 30.84 38.01 11.98
CA ALA A 75 31.08 36.59 11.74
C ALA A 75 29.80 35.86 11.33
N GLY A 76 28.66 36.12 11.99
CA GLY A 76 27.37 35.53 11.65
C GLY A 76 26.84 35.95 10.28
N ASP A 77 27.02 37.22 9.92
CA ASP A 77 26.62 37.72 8.61
C ASP A 77 27.46 37.12 7.48
N SER A 78 28.79 36.97 7.70
CA SER A 78 29.68 36.27 6.77
C SER A 78 29.31 34.80 6.62
N LEU A 79 28.98 34.11 7.72
CA LEU A 79 28.53 32.74 7.73
C LEU A 79 27.24 32.55 6.92
N ALA A 80 26.25 33.43 7.12
CA ALA A 80 25.01 33.42 6.35
C ALA A 80 25.24 33.59 4.86
N SER A 81 26.12 34.58 4.48
CA SER A 81 26.42 34.82 3.07
C SER A 81 27.09 33.65 2.37
N HIS A 82 27.97 32.90 3.04
CA HIS A 82 28.56 31.68 2.46
C HIS A 82 27.53 30.55 2.28
N LEU A 83 26.63 30.37 3.25
CA LEU A 83 25.63 29.29 3.20
C LEU A 83 24.46 29.60 2.25
N GLU A 84 24.15 30.88 1.98
CA GLU A 84 23.07 31.28 1.05
C GLU A 84 23.32 30.82 -0.40
N HIS A 85 24.56 30.62 -0.78
CA HIS A 85 24.92 30.17 -2.13
C HIS A 85 25.00 28.64 -2.27
N VAL A 86 24.73 27.91 -1.21
CA VAL A 86 24.82 26.44 -1.20
C VAL A 86 23.53 25.81 -1.74
N SER A 87 23.65 25.06 -2.83
CA SER A 87 22.56 24.30 -3.38
C SER A 87 22.04 23.28 -2.36
N GLY A 88 20.72 23.30 -2.07
CA GLY A 88 20.11 22.40 -1.11
C GLY A 88 19.94 22.97 0.29
N LEU A 89 20.43 24.19 0.57
CA LEU A 89 20.17 24.91 1.81
C LEU A 89 19.27 26.14 1.57
N LYS A 90 18.30 26.34 2.47
CA LYS A 90 17.51 27.58 2.55
C LYS A 90 17.86 28.28 3.82
N VAL A 91 18.74 29.28 3.71
CA VAL A 91 19.23 30.02 4.87
C VAL A 91 18.22 31.05 5.34
N GLN A 92 18.03 31.10 6.65
CA GLN A 92 17.20 32.07 7.35
C GLN A 92 18.05 32.77 8.42
N ARG A 93 18.16 34.09 8.31
CA ARG A 93 18.91 34.91 9.27
C ARG A 93 18.03 35.18 10.48
N MET A 94 18.49 34.80 11.65
CA MET A 94 17.69 34.89 12.90
C MET A 94 18.56 35.34 14.09
N THR A 95 17.89 35.81 15.14
CA THR A 95 18.50 35.94 16.46
C THR A 95 18.61 34.59 17.15
N ALA A 96 19.47 34.44 18.16
CA ALA A 96 19.68 33.19 18.87
C ALA A 96 18.37 32.60 19.45
N ASP A 97 17.54 33.44 20.08
CA ASP A 97 16.26 32.99 20.66
C ASP A 97 15.24 32.55 19.61
N ALA A 98 15.20 33.26 18.46
CA ALA A 98 14.34 32.87 17.34
C ALA A 98 14.77 31.54 16.72
N ALA A 99 16.06 31.37 16.47
CA ALA A 99 16.65 30.17 15.92
C ALA A 99 16.39 28.94 16.82
N ALA A 100 16.57 29.10 18.14
CA ALA A 100 16.28 28.03 19.09
C ALA A 100 14.77 27.64 19.14
N ARG A 101 13.87 28.61 18.97
CA ARG A 101 12.43 28.31 18.85
C ARG A 101 12.11 27.60 17.56
N SER A 102 12.61 28.09 16.43
CA SER A 102 12.36 27.48 15.10
C SER A 102 12.92 26.08 15.00
N LEU A 103 14.06 25.78 15.65
CA LEU A 103 14.60 24.42 15.73
C LEU A 103 13.67 23.49 16.53
N ARG A 104 13.17 23.94 17.69
CA ARG A 104 12.21 23.16 18.50
C ARG A 104 10.90 22.92 17.78
N ASN A 105 10.41 23.90 17.04
CA ASN A 105 9.18 23.78 16.26
C ASN A 105 9.36 22.96 14.97
N GLY A 106 10.61 22.61 14.60
CA GLY A 106 10.92 21.88 13.36
C GLY A 106 10.82 22.72 12.09
N GLU A 107 10.78 24.07 12.21
CA GLU A 107 10.75 25.00 11.07
C GLU A 107 12.11 25.05 10.37
N VAL A 108 13.19 24.83 11.12
CA VAL A 108 14.56 24.66 10.62
C VAL A 108 15.14 23.36 11.13
N ALA A 109 16.00 22.74 10.32
CA ALA A 109 16.64 21.47 10.64
C ALA A 109 18.01 21.63 11.32
N LEU A 110 18.64 22.79 11.15
CA LEU A 110 19.95 23.09 11.66
C LEU A 110 20.01 24.57 12.07
N VAL A 111 20.67 24.83 13.19
CA VAL A 111 21.12 26.19 13.57
C VAL A 111 22.64 26.25 13.49
N ALA A 112 23.17 27.19 12.76
CA ALA A 112 24.60 27.48 12.69
C ALA A 112 24.91 28.82 13.38
N ALA A 113 25.84 28.78 14.31
CA ALA A 113 26.28 29.93 15.07
C ALA A 113 27.80 30.09 14.93
N PRO A 114 28.33 31.35 14.85
CA PRO A 114 29.78 31.57 14.94
C PRO A 114 30.23 31.26 16.38
N ASP A 115 31.28 30.46 16.50
CA ASP A 115 31.97 30.22 17.77
C ASP A 115 33.11 31.23 18.03
N SER A 116 33.39 31.46 19.29
CA SER A 116 34.46 32.35 19.75
C SER A 116 35.86 31.95 19.29
N SER A 117 36.08 30.69 18.97
CA SER A 117 37.35 30.11 18.51
C SER A 117 37.57 30.21 16.99
N ARG A 118 36.87 31.08 16.26
CA ARG A 118 36.78 31.13 14.78
C ARG A 118 36.18 29.88 14.13
N GLY A 119 35.44 29.11 14.90
CA GLY A 119 34.72 27.95 14.46
C GLY A 119 33.23 28.23 14.17
N VAL A 120 32.50 27.17 13.89
CA VAL A 120 31.04 27.18 13.74
C VAL A 120 30.46 26.10 14.65
N GLU A 121 29.51 26.51 15.49
CA GLU A 121 28.72 25.59 16.30
C GLU A 121 27.44 25.21 15.56
N TYR A 122 27.16 23.90 15.46
CA TYR A 122 25.97 23.37 14.86
C TYR A 122 25.04 22.77 15.92
N SER A 123 23.83 23.27 16.01
CA SER A 123 22.77 22.71 16.84
C SER A 123 21.69 22.09 15.96
N PHE A 124 21.46 20.80 16.11
CA PHE A 124 20.47 20.04 15.32
C PHE A 124 19.97 18.82 16.11
N ASP A 125 18.84 18.27 15.69
CA ASP A 125 18.29 17.01 16.19
C ASP A 125 18.89 15.86 15.37
N ASP A 126 19.70 15.01 16.00
CA ASP A 126 20.36 13.86 15.34
C ASP A 126 19.41 12.71 15.04
N THR A 127 18.20 12.72 15.60
CA THR A 127 17.15 11.74 15.26
C THR A 127 16.48 12.05 13.92
N ARG A 128 16.65 13.29 13.41
CA ARG A 128 16.10 13.75 12.14
C ARG A 128 17.11 13.64 11.01
N PRO A 129 16.79 12.88 9.93
CA PRO A 129 17.69 12.77 8.77
C PRO A 129 18.03 14.11 8.13
N GLU A 130 17.08 15.06 8.13
CA GLU A 130 17.23 16.39 7.57
C GLU A 130 18.29 17.20 8.32
N GLY A 131 18.34 17.09 9.66
CA GLY A 131 19.34 17.78 10.50
C GLY A 131 20.75 17.31 10.20
N ARG A 132 20.94 15.99 10.10
CA ARG A 132 22.23 15.40 9.71
C ARG A 132 22.67 15.81 8.31
N SER A 133 21.74 15.76 7.33
CA SER A 133 22.03 16.18 5.95
C SER A 133 22.38 17.66 5.85
N ALA A 134 21.63 18.54 6.55
CA ALA A 134 21.90 19.96 6.61
C ALA A 134 23.29 20.25 7.19
N ARG A 135 23.66 19.56 8.28
CA ARG A 135 24.99 19.69 8.88
C ARG A 135 26.09 19.31 7.90
N PHE A 136 26.00 18.17 7.22
CA PHE A 136 27.01 17.75 6.25
C PHE A 136 27.17 18.75 5.10
N LEU A 137 26.03 19.23 4.55
CA LEU A 137 26.05 20.22 3.47
C LEU A 137 26.67 21.56 3.92
N ALA A 138 26.28 22.04 5.10
CA ALA A 138 26.78 23.28 5.65
C ALA A 138 28.30 23.19 5.97
N ASP A 139 28.72 22.09 6.61
CA ASP A 139 30.12 21.86 6.95
C ASP A 139 31.00 21.74 5.70
N ASP A 140 30.57 20.95 4.70
CA ASP A 140 31.30 20.79 3.43
C ASP A 140 31.47 22.13 2.72
N ALA A 141 30.41 22.95 2.65
CA ALA A 141 30.45 24.25 2.01
C ALA A 141 31.37 25.22 2.72
N LEU A 142 31.32 25.27 4.05
CA LEU A 142 32.18 26.15 4.85
C LEU A 142 33.65 25.74 4.82
N GLN A 143 33.93 24.44 4.86
CA GLN A 143 35.29 23.92 4.74
C GLN A 143 35.88 24.23 3.36
N ARG A 144 35.11 24.14 2.29
CA ARG A 144 35.54 24.56 0.95
C ARG A 144 35.78 26.06 0.86
N ALA A 145 34.89 26.87 1.45
CA ALA A 145 35.06 28.30 1.54
C ALA A 145 36.32 28.71 2.35
N ALA A 146 36.70 27.88 3.35
CA ALA A 146 37.91 28.02 4.13
C ALA A 146 39.18 27.51 3.42
N GLY A 147 39.11 27.06 2.16
CA GLY A 147 40.25 26.64 1.35
C GLY A 147 40.51 25.12 1.35
N ARG A 148 39.58 24.29 1.80
CA ARG A 148 39.72 22.83 1.65
C ARG A 148 39.75 22.47 0.18
N HIS A 149 40.80 21.79 -0.25
CA HIS A 149 40.88 21.18 -1.57
C HIS A 149 40.61 19.68 -1.49
N ASP A 150 39.64 19.20 -2.28
CA ASP A 150 39.36 17.80 -2.35
C ASP A 150 40.34 17.11 -3.34
N PRO A 151 41.13 16.11 -2.90
CA PRO A 151 42.16 15.49 -3.74
C PRO A 151 41.54 14.59 -4.85
N MET A 152 40.24 14.30 -4.77
CA MET A 152 39.54 13.47 -5.73
C MET A 152 38.47 14.25 -6.47
N THR A 153 38.41 14.05 -7.79
CA THR A 153 37.32 14.59 -8.61
C THR A 153 36.11 13.67 -8.50
N VAL A 154 34.98 14.20 -8.00
CA VAL A 154 33.73 13.45 -7.88
C VAL A 154 32.84 13.73 -9.09
N HIS A 155 32.45 12.70 -9.78
CA HIS A 155 31.46 12.76 -10.86
C HIS A 155 30.13 12.20 -10.37
N GLU A 156 29.13 13.04 -10.22
CA GLU A 156 27.78 12.63 -9.86
C GLU A 156 27.01 12.13 -11.09
N ARG A 157 26.57 10.88 -11.08
CA ARG A 157 25.63 10.35 -12.05
C ARG A 157 24.27 10.16 -11.36
N LYS A 158 23.36 11.10 -11.57
CA LYS A 158 21.98 10.96 -11.07
C LYS A 158 21.25 9.89 -11.87
N VAL A 159 20.92 8.80 -11.20
CA VAL A 159 20.17 7.69 -11.81
C VAL A 159 18.68 7.91 -11.54
N GLN A 160 17.94 8.28 -12.59
CA GLN A 160 16.48 8.37 -12.58
C GLN A 160 15.88 7.29 -13.48
N GLU A 161 16.21 6.02 -13.18
CA GLU A 161 15.68 4.92 -13.96
C GLU A 161 14.23 4.60 -13.56
N LYS A 162 13.42 4.19 -14.56
CA LYS A 162 12.08 3.65 -14.30
C LYS A 162 12.22 2.39 -13.43
N GLY A 163 11.54 2.39 -12.29
CA GLY A 163 11.63 1.34 -11.27
C GLY A 163 12.29 1.79 -9.96
N SER A 164 13.00 2.94 -9.93
CA SER A 164 13.63 3.49 -8.72
C SER A 164 12.91 4.71 -8.15
N ARG A 165 11.88 5.22 -8.83
CA ARG A 165 11.11 6.37 -8.37
C ARG A 165 10.21 6.00 -7.20
N TYR A 166 9.88 6.98 -6.35
CA TYR A 166 8.95 6.77 -5.24
C TYR A 166 7.61 6.18 -5.67
N ILE A 167 7.06 6.64 -6.81
CA ILE A 167 5.81 6.10 -7.36
C ILE A 167 5.94 4.62 -7.72
N ASP A 168 7.08 4.20 -8.28
CA ASP A 168 7.32 2.79 -8.61
C ASP A 168 7.33 1.93 -7.34
N PHE A 169 7.86 2.47 -6.23
CA PHE A 169 7.84 1.81 -4.92
C PHE A 169 6.44 1.70 -4.33
N VAL A 170 5.60 2.74 -4.46
CA VAL A 170 4.29 2.84 -3.83
C VAL A 170 3.22 2.02 -4.57
N VAL A 171 3.26 1.94 -5.91
CA VAL A 171 2.22 1.26 -6.70
C VAL A 171 1.99 -0.19 -6.30
N PRO A 172 3.01 -1.05 -6.15
CA PRO A 172 2.82 -2.41 -5.63
C PRO A 172 2.21 -2.44 -4.22
N GLY A 173 2.57 -1.45 -3.39
CA GLY A 173 1.99 -1.26 -2.06
C GLY A 173 0.50 -0.95 -2.10
N LEU A 174 0.09 -0.01 -2.96
CA LEU A 174 -1.31 0.36 -3.17
C LEU A 174 -2.14 -0.82 -3.72
N LEU A 175 -1.57 -1.56 -4.67
CA LEU A 175 -2.22 -2.76 -5.21
C LEU A 175 -2.42 -3.81 -4.11
N GLY A 176 -1.40 -4.09 -3.30
CA GLY A 176 -1.50 -5.02 -2.18
C GLY A 176 -2.52 -4.57 -1.13
N MET A 177 -2.52 -3.28 -0.78
CA MET A 177 -3.48 -2.67 0.14
C MET A 177 -4.92 -2.79 -0.38
N ASN A 178 -5.14 -2.56 -1.67
CA ASN A 178 -6.45 -2.67 -2.31
C ASN A 178 -6.94 -4.12 -2.31
N ILE A 179 -6.09 -5.08 -2.69
CA ILE A 179 -6.42 -6.52 -2.65
C ILE A 179 -6.79 -6.95 -1.22
N MET A 180 -6.05 -6.47 -0.22
CA MET A 180 -6.36 -6.72 1.20
C MET A 180 -7.73 -6.15 1.57
N GLY A 181 -8.00 -4.89 1.23
CA GLY A 181 -9.28 -4.24 1.48
C GLY A 181 -10.43 -5.03 0.88
N GLY A 182 -10.40 -5.29 -0.41
CA GLY A 182 -11.42 -6.06 -1.11
C GLY A 182 -11.56 -7.50 -0.61
N GLY A 183 -10.47 -8.13 -0.12
CA GLY A 183 -10.50 -9.46 0.48
C GLY A 183 -11.16 -9.47 1.86
N ILE A 184 -10.70 -8.62 2.76
CA ILE A 184 -11.16 -8.60 4.16
C ILE A 184 -12.55 -7.96 4.26
N TRP A 185 -12.71 -6.72 3.76
CA TRP A 185 -13.98 -6.01 3.83
C TRP A 185 -15.05 -6.63 2.93
N GLY A 186 -14.73 -6.91 1.67
CA GLY A 186 -15.71 -7.40 0.70
C GLY A 186 -16.37 -8.71 1.13
N LEU A 187 -15.58 -9.72 1.53
CA LEU A 187 -16.11 -10.99 2.02
C LEU A 187 -16.70 -10.88 3.43
N GLY A 188 -16.03 -10.15 4.32
CA GLY A 188 -16.48 -10.05 5.70
C GLY A 188 -17.81 -9.35 5.86
N PHE A 189 -18.01 -8.22 5.18
CA PHE A 189 -19.32 -7.53 5.19
C PHE A 189 -20.40 -8.33 4.53
N ALA A 190 -20.13 -8.92 3.37
CA ALA A 190 -21.14 -9.72 2.66
C ALA A 190 -21.70 -10.86 3.52
N ILE A 191 -20.87 -11.48 4.37
CA ILE A 191 -21.29 -12.55 5.26
C ILE A 191 -22.14 -12.02 6.42
N VAL A 192 -21.71 -10.95 7.07
CA VAL A 192 -22.44 -10.35 8.19
C VAL A 192 -23.80 -9.81 7.72
N GLU A 193 -23.82 -9.18 6.56
CA GLU A 193 -25.05 -8.66 5.97
C GLU A 193 -26.01 -9.78 5.56
N ALA A 194 -25.49 -10.85 4.93
CA ALA A 194 -26.30 -12.04 4.60
C ALA A 194 -26.91 -12.69 5.85
N ARG A 195 -26.19 -12.70 6.98
CA ARG A 195 -26.77 -13.13 8.28
C ARG A 195 -27.84 -12.20 8.77
N ARG A 196 -27.59 -10.89 8.78
CA ARG A 196 -28.55 -9.87 9.27
C ARG A 196 -29.85 -9.92 8.49
N LYS A 197 -29.76 -10.04 7.17
CA LYS A 197 -30.94 -10.15 6.29
C LYS A 197 -31.59 -11.55 6.28
N ASN A 198 -31.12 -12.52 7.08
CA ASN A 198 -31.55 -13.90 7.08
C ASN A 198 -31.51 -14.56 5.69
N LEU A 199 -30.67 -14.08 4.79
CA LEU A 199 -30.54 -14.61 3.43
C LEU A 199 -30.07 -16.05 3.43
N LEU A 200 -29.17 -16.43 4.34
CA LEU A 200 -28.70 -17.81 4.47
C LEU A 200 -29.84 -18.79 4.80
N LYS A 201 -30.78 -18.41 5.67
CA LYS A 201 -31.95 -19.24 6.01
C LYS A 201 -32.89 -19.41 4.82
N ARG A 202 -33.10 -18.33 4.06
CA ARG A 202 -33.93 -18.35 2.85
C ARG A 202 -33.30 -19.21 1.73
N LEU A 203 -31.96 -19.13 1.58
CA LEU A 203 -31.25 -19.94 0.60
C LEU A 203 -31.29 -21.45 0.93
N VAL A 204 -31.21 -21.79 2.20
CA VAL A 204 -31.30 -23.20 2.64
C VAL A 204 -32.71 -23.81 2.35
N SER A 205 -33.78 -23.00 2.29
CA SER A 205 -35.12 -23.43 1.93
C SER A 205 -35.35 -23.53 0.41
N THR A 206 -34.40 -23.15 -0.42
CA THR A 206 -34.47 -23.31 -1.87
C THR A 206 -33.83 -24.63 -2.33
N PRO A 207 -34.26 -25.24 -3.44
CA PRO A 207 -33.68 -26.50 -3.97
C PRO A 207 -32.29 -26.29 -4.59
N MET A 208 -31.63 -25.15 -4.33
CA MET A 208 -30.35 -24.81 -4.90
C MET A 208 -29.17 -25.43 -4.12
N PRO A 209 -28.16 -26.00 -4.80
CA PRO A 209 -26.97 -26.50 -4.13
C PRO A 209 -26.23 -25.38 -3.40
N ARG A 210 -25.86 -25.58 -2.13
CA ARG A 210 -25.12 -24.62 -1.30
C ARG A 210 -23.77 -24.21 -1.93
N SER A 211 -23.16 -25.11 -2.71
CA SER A 211 -21.95 -24.85 -3.47
C SER A 211 -22.11 -23.73 -4.49
N HIS A 212 -23.27 -23.60 -5.15
CA HIS A 212 -23.51 -22.53 -6.12
C HIS A 212 -23.43 -21.13 -5.48
N TYR A 213 -23.94 -21.02 -4.25
CA TYR A 213 -23.82 -19.77 -3.49
C TYR A 213 -22.36 -19.41 -3.17
N LEU A 214 -21.58 -20.37 -2.66
CA LEU A 214 -20.17 -20.16 -2.34
C LEU A 214 -19.33 -19.91 -3.60
N LEU A 215 -19.57 -20.66 -4.67
CA LEU A 215 -18.89 -20.47 -5.95
C LEU A 215 -19.23 -19.12 -6.59
N SER A 216 -20.44 -18.60 -6.41
CA SER A 216 -20.78 -17.26 -6.92
C SER A 216 -19.95 -16.15 -6.27
N PHE A 217 -19.60 -16.26 -4.99
CA PHE A 217 -18.67 -15.36 -4.33
C PHE A 217 -17.26 -15.47 -4.93
N LEU A 218 -16.79 -16.68 -5.13
CA LEU A 218 -15.46 -16.91 -5.68
C LEU A 218 -15.34 -16.36 -7.11
N PHE A 219 -16.32 -16.65 -7.97
CA PHE A 219 -16.32 -16.12 -9.35
C PHE A 219 -16.45 -14.61 -9.41
N SER A 220 -17.32 -14.02 -8.57
CA SER A 220 -17.44 -12.56 -8.48
C SER A 220 -16.13 -11.94 -8.01
N ARG A 221 -15.50 -12.49 -6.96
CA ARG A 221 -14.23 -12.00 -6.45
C ARG A 221 -13.11 -12.12 -7.46
N LEU A 222 -13.03 -13.23 -8.19
CA LEU A 222 -12.05 -13.44 -9.23
C LEU A 222 -12.21 -12.41 -10.37
N PHE A 223 -13.44 -12.17 -10.79
CA PHE A 223 -13.75 -11.17 -11.81
C PHE A 223 -13.35 -9.76 -11.36
N PHE A 224 -13.76 -9.35 -10.15
CA PHE A 224 -13.38 -8.06 -9.61
C PHE A 224 -11.87 -7.91 -9.42
N LEU A 225 -11.17 -8.97 -9.01
CA LEU A 225 -9.72 -8.98 -8.90
C LEU A 225 -9.04 -8.68 -10.25
N VAL A 226 -9.52 -9.30 -11.34
CA VAL A 226 -8.98 -9.03 -12.68
C VAL A 226 -9.20 -7.59 -13.07
N VAL A 227 -10.41 -7.05 -12.85
CA VAL A 227 -10.73 -5.66 -13.14
C VAL A 227 -9.91 -4.70 -12.27
N GLU A 228 -9.77 -5.01 -10.98
CA GLU A 228 -8.98 -4.24 -10.02
C GLU A 228 -7.51 -4.14 -10.46
N ILE A 229 -6.89 -5.28 -10.80
CA ILE A 229 -5.52 -5.32 -11.31
C ILE A 229 -5.42 -4.50 -12.61
N ALA A 230 -6.33 -4.72 -13.54
CA ALA A 230 -6.32 -4.03 -14.84
C ALA A 230 -6.46 -2.51 -14.68
N VAL A 231 -7.36 -2.04 -13.82
CA VAL A 231 -7.61 -0.62 -13.59
C VAL A 231 -6.46 0.04 -12.84
N VAL A 232 -6.02 -0.52 -11.72
CA VAL A 232 -4.95 0.07 -10.90
C VAL A 232 -3.62 0.00 -11.64
N LEU A 233 -3.26 -1.16 -12.17
CA LEU A 233 -2.00 -1.32 -12.88
C LEU A 233 -2.02 -0.57 -14.21
N GLY A 234 -3.10 -0.69 -14.98
CA GLY A 234 -3.25 0.00 -16.26
C GLY A 234 -3.17 1.52 -16.11
N SER A 235 -3.86 2.10 -15.13
CA SER A 235 -3.78 3.54 -14.85
C SER A 235 -2.38 3.99 -14.46
N THR A 236 -1.69 3.24 -13.60
CA THR A 236 -0.34 3.60 -13.14
C THR A 236 0.72 3.43 -14.24
N VAL A 237 0.57 2.43 -15.11
CA VAL A 237 1.43 2.27 -16.30
C VAL A 237 1.19 3.41 -17.30
N LEU A 238 -0.07 3.76 -17.57
CA LEU A 238 -0.41 4.81 -18.53
C LEU A 238 -0.02 6.22 -18.04
N LEU A 239 -0.28 6.52 -16.76
CA LEU A 239 -0.06 7.86 -16.21
C LEU A 239 1.40 8.12 -15.79
N PHE A 240 2.07 7.12 -15.26
CA PHE A 240 3.41 7.27 -14.69
C PHE A 240 4.48 6.42 -15.38
N GLY A 241 4.10 5.53 -16.31
CA GLY A 241 5.02 4.61 -16.95
C GLY A 241 5.71 3.67 -15.94
N VAL A 242 4.97 3.22 -14.93
CA VAL A 242 5.48 2.24 -13.94
C VAL A 242 5.86 0.95 -14.66
N PRO A 243 7.08 0.45 -14.52
CA PRO A 243 7.48 -0.75 -15.25
C PRO A 243 6.82 -2.00 -14.68
N VAL A 244 6.42 -2.91 -15.58
CA VAL A 244 6.05 -4.28 -15.25
C VAL A 244 7.04 -5.20 -15.98
N ARG A 245 8.14 -5.52 -15.29
CA ARG A 245 9.26 -6.28 -15.89
C ARG A 245 9.03 -7.79 -15.86
N GLY A 246 8.22 -8.26 -14.90
CA GLY A 246 7.98 -9.69 -14.71
C GLY A 246 6.80 -10.24 -15.51
N SER A 247 6.57 -11.54 -15.36
CA SER A 247 5.49 -12.25 -16.02
C SER A 247 4.11 -11.83 -15.47
N LEU A 248 3.18 -11.51 -16.37
CA LEU A 248 1.78 -11.24 -15.99
C LEU A 248 1.11 -12.45 -15.33
N VAL A 249 1.48 -13.67 -15.71
CA VAL A 249 0.97 -14.89 -15.07
C VAL A 249 1.43 -14.98 -13.62
N GLN A 250 2.69 -14.66 -13.35
CA GLN A 250 3.23 -14.61 -12.00
C GLN A 250 2.56 -13.52 -11.17
N LEU A 251 2.41 -12.32 -11.73
CA LEU A 251 1.71 -11.20 -11.10
C LEU A 251 0.28 -11.60 -10.70
N PHE A 252 -0.47 -12.17 -11.65
CA PHE A 252 -1.82 -12.62 -11.41
C PHE A 252 -1.90 -13.72 -10.34
N SER A 253 -0.97 -14.68 -10.36
CA SER A 253 -0.90 -15.75 -9.36
C SER A 253 -0.65 -15.23 -7.95
N VAL A 254 0.24 -14.23 -7.80
CA VAL A 254 0.48 -13.53 -6.53
C VAL A 254 -0.79 -12.82 -6.05
N CYS A 255 -1.42 -12.04 -6.95
CA CYS A 255 -2.65 -11.32 -6.62
C CYS A 255 -3.79 -12.26 -6.24
N LEU A 256 -3.94 -13.36 -6.95
CA LEU A 256 -4.96 -14.38 -6.66
C LEU A 256 -4.74 -15.02 -5.28
N LEU A 257 -3.52 -15.45 -5.00
CA LEU A 257 -3.19 -16.07 -3.72
C LEU A 257 -3.36 -15.08 -2.56
N ALA A 258 -2.95 -13.81 -2.75
CA ALA A 258 -3.18 -12.74 -1.80
C ALA A 258 -4.69 -12.50 -1.55
N ALA A 259 -5.49 -12.40 -2.62
CA ALA A 259 -6.93 -12.21 -2.51
C ALA A 259 -7.63 -13.35 -1.77
N LEU A 260 -7.20 -14.60 -1.99
CA LEU A 260 -7.70 -15.77 -1.28
C LEU A 260 -7.29 -15.75 0.19
N SER A 261 -6.04 -15.40 0.50
CA SER A 261 -5.52 -15.30 1.86
C SER A 261 -6.28 -14.22 2.66
N PHE A 262 -6.44 -13.03 2.11
CA PHE A 262 -7.19 -11.96 2.75
C PHE A 262 -8.69 -12.28 2.83
N GLY A 263 -9.23 -12.96 1.85
CA GLY A 263 -10.59 -13.48 1.90
C GLY A 263 -10.79 -14.48 3.04
N GLY A 264 -9.81 -15.37 3.26
CA GLY A 264 -9.79 -16.28 4.41
C GLY A 264 -9.78 -15.55 5.74
N ILE A 265 -8.98 -14.49 5.87
CA ILE A 265 -8.93 -13.62 7.06
C ILE A 265 -10.28 -12.91 7.26
N GLY A 266 -10.86 -12.34 6.20
CA GLY A 266 -12.18 -11.71 6.24
C GLY A 266 -13.28 -12.68 6.69
N LEU A 267 -13.26 -13.91 6.18
CA LEU A 267 -14.16 -14.99 6.59
C LEU A 267 -13.96 -15.34 8.07
N LEU A 268 -12.71 -15.44 8.54
CA LEU A 268 -12.40 -15.73 9.93
C LEU A 268 -12.92 -14.64 10.88
N VAL A 269 -12.67 -13.37 10.57
CA VAL A 269 -13.12 -12.22 11.35
C VAL A 269 -14.65 -12.19 11.42
N SER A 270 -15.32 -12.39 10.28
CA SER A 270 -16.79 -12.39 10.19
C SER A 270 -17.44 -13.64 10.76
N SER A 271 -16.68 -14.70 11.05
CA SER A 271 -17.23 -15.99 11.51
C SER A 271 -18.03 -15.88 12.81
N ARG A 272 -17.65 -14.98 13.72
CA ARG A 272 -18.30 -14.75 15.03
C ARG A 272 -18.98 -13.39 15.17
N ALA A 273 -18.70 -12.44 14.30
CA ALA A 273 -19.28 -11.11 14.37
C ALA A 273 -20.81 -11.17 14.14
N ARG A 274 -21.55 -10.47 15.02
CA ARG A 274 -23.03 -10.40 14.96
C ARG A 274 -23.53 -9.07 14.44
N THR A 275 -22.73 -8.03 14.56
CA THR A 275 -23.06 -6.65 14.17
C THR A 275 -22.07 -6.14 13.14
N ILE A 276 -22.50 -5.18 12.33
CA ILE A 276 -21.65 -4.50 11.33
C ILE A 276 -20.55 -3.71 12.05
N GLU A 277 -20.90 -3.02 13.14
CA GLU A 277 -19.96 -2.21 13.92
C GLU A 277 -18.85 -3.09 14.52
N GLY A 278 -19.23 -4.24 15.08
CA GLY A 278 -18.27 -5.19 15.67
C GLY A 278 -17.32 -5.77 14.63
N VAL A 279 -17.82 -6.14 13.46
CA VAL A 279 -16.95 -6.66 12.39
C VAL A 279 -16.03 -5.56 11.84
N SER A 280 -16.55 -4.35 11.68
CA SER A 280 -15.77 -3.20 11.22
C SER A 280 -14.62 -2.87 12.18
N GLY A 281 -14.88 -2.86 13.48
CA GLY A 281 -13.85 -2.66 14.49
C GLY A 281 -12.75 -3.71 14.43
N LEU A 282 -13.10 -4.99 14.31
CA LEU A 282 -12.14 -6.09 14.19
C LEU A 282 -11.33 -6.02 12.89
N MET A 283 -11.97 -5.67 11.77
CA MET A 283 -11.28 -5.50 10.49
C MET A 283 -10.25 -4.37 10.57
N ASN A 284 -10.64 -3.22 11.10
CA ASN A 284 -9.73 -2.10 11.29
C ASN A 284 -8.56 -2.46 12.22
N LEU A 285 -8.84 -3.16 13.33
CA LEU A 285 -7.80 -3.61 14.26
C LEU A 285 -6.73 -4.49 13.59
N ILE A 286 -7.14 -5.31 12.60
CA ILE A 286 -6.22 -6.18 11.86
C ILE A 286 -5.54 -5.43 10.71
N MET A 287 -6.28 -4.59 9.99
CA MET A 287 -5.78 -3.93 8.78
C MET A 287 -4.86 -2.75 9.08
N MET A 288 -5.17 -1.91 10.10
CA MET A 288 -4.36 -0.72 10.40
C MET A 288 -2.89 -1.05 10.72
N PRO A 289 -2.57 -2.03 11.59
CA PRO A 289 -1.18 -2.41 11.80
C PRO A 289 -0.50 -2.89 10.51
N MET A 290 -1.19 -3.65 9.66
CA MET A 290 -0.64 -4.08 8.39
C MET A 290 -0.34 -2.92 7.45
N TRP A 291 -1.20 -1.89 7.36
CA TRP A 291 -0.93 -0.70 6.54
C TRP A 291 0.34 0.02 6.95
N VAL A 292 0.55 0.15 8.24
CA VAL A 292 1.71 0.86 8.78
C VAL A 292 2.97 0.03 8.65
N LEU A 293 2.93 -1.25 9.03
CA LEU A 293 4.13 -2.08 9.18
C LEU A 293 4.59 -2.73 7.87
N SER A 294 3.67 -2.97 6.91
CA SER A 294 3.97 -3.83 5.74
C SER A 294 4.71 -3.12 4.60
N GLY A 295 5.09 -1.86 4.77
CA GLY A 295 5.90 -1.20 3.75
C GLY A 295 5.10 -0.67 2.57
N VAL A 296 3.84 -0.27 2.76
CA VAL A 296 3.01 0.33 1.70
C VAL A 296 3.60 1.66 1.24
N PHE A 297 3.85 2.57 2.17
CA PHE A 297 4.28 3.95 1.91
C PHE A 297 5.77 4.20 2.13
N PHE A 298 6.41 3.40 2.98
CA PHE A 298 7.84 3.47 3.29
C PHE A 298 8.38 2.08 3.51
N SER A 299 9.70 1.90 3.42
CA SER A 299 10.29 0.57 3.55
C SER A 299 10.04 -0.05 4.93
N ALA A 300 9.60 -1.30 4.94
CA ALA A 300 9.47 -2.09 6.15
C ALA A 300 10.81 -2.27 6.91
N SER A 301 11.94 -2.12 6.21
CA SER A 301 13.30 -2.15 6.81
C SER A 301 13.59 -1.00 7.77
N ASN A 302 12.78 0.08 7.74
CA ASN A 302 12.94 1.21 8.64
C ASN A 302 12.56 0.89 10.10
N PHE A 303 11.85 -0.21 10.31
CA PHE A 303 11.48 -0.65 11.66
C PHE A 303 12.63 -1.39 12.34
N PRO A 304 12.70 -1.35 13.70
CA PRO A 304 13.75 -2.03 14.46
C PRO A 304 13.85 -3.54 14.13
N ALA A 305 15.07 -4.08 14.24
CA ALA A 305 15.36 -5.48 13.92
C ALA A 305 14.47 -6.48 14.69
N VAL A 306 14.11 -6.15 15.95
CA VAL A 306 13.21 -6.97 16.78
C VAL A 306 11.81 -7.13 16.18
N ALA A 307 11.32 -6.13 15.45
CA ALA A 307 10.00 -6.16 14.80
C ALA A 307 10.01 -6.89 13.45
N GLN A 308 11.17 -7.06 12.82
CA GLN A 308 11.29 -7.62 11.47
C GLN A 308 10.66 -9.02 11.29
N PRO A 309 10.84 -9.99 12.20
CA PRO A 309 10.23 -11.30 12.04
C PRO A 309 8.70 -11.24 11.99
N PHE A 310 8.08 -10.37 12.80
CA PHE A 310 6.62 -10.16 12.79
C PHE A 310 6.16 -9.49 11.51
N ILE A 311 6.89 -8.46 11.06
CA ILE A 311 6.58 -7.72 9.85
C ILE A 311 6.66 -8.63 8.63
N GLN A 312 7.70 -9.45 8.52
CA GLN A 312 7.88 -10.39 7.40
C GLN A 312 6.84 -11.51 7.39
N ALA A 313 6.29 -11.88 8.54
CA ALA A 313 5.22 -12.86 8.65
C ALA A 313 3.84 -12.31 8.25
N LEU A 314 3.67 -10.98 8.13
CA LEU A 314 2.39 -10.38 7.77
C LEU A 314 2.03 -10.69 6.30
N PRO A 315 0.76 -11.05 6.03
CA PRO A 315 0.33 -11.38 4.67
C PRO A 315 0.42 -10.19 3.71
N LEU A 316 0.23 -8.96 4.19
CA LEU A 316 0.39 -7.77 3.36
C LEU A 316 1.84 -7.52 2.99
N THR A 317 2.78 -7.73 3.91
CA THR A 317 4.23 -7.63 3.64
C THR A 317 4.64 -8.65 2.58
N ALA A 318 4.21 -9.90 2.71
CA ALA A 318 4.48 -10.94 1.72
C ALA A 318 3.90 -10.58 0.35
N THR A 319 2.67 -10.04 0.32
CA THR A 319 2.03 -9.57 -0.93
C THR A 319 2.86 -8.47 -1.59
N ILE A 320 3.23 -7.42 -0.84
CA ILE A 320 3.96 -6.28 -1.38
C ILE A 320 5.36 -6.68 -1.86
N ASN A 321 6.06 -7.52 -1.10
CA ASN A 321 7.37 -8.02 -1.49
C ASN A 321 7.30 -8.83 -2.79
N ALA A 322 6.31 -9.73 -2.90
CA ALA A 322 6.10 -10.51 -4.13
C ALA A 322 5.75 -9.63 -5.34
N LEU A 323 4.88 -8.63 -5.14
CA LEU A 323 4.50 -7.67 -6.19
C LEU A 323 5.70 -6.83 -6.63
N ARG A 324 6.50 -6.30 -5.68
CA ARG A 324 7.73 -5.55 -6.01
C ARG A 324 8.74 -6.39 -6.75
N ALA A 325 9.01 -7.61 -6.26
CA ALA A 325 9.93 -8.53 -6.92
C ALA A 325 9.47 -8.83 -8.35
N THR A 326 8.19 -9.09 -8.55
CA THR A 326 7.64 -9.36 -9.88
C THR A 326 7.63 -8.11 -10.77
N MET A 327 7.06 -6.99 -10.30
CA MET A 327 6.84 -5.81 -11.13
C MET A 327 8.14 -5.05 -11.42
N LEU A 328 8.94 -4.77 -10.39
CA LEU A 328 10.07 -3.86 -10.52
C LEU A 328 11.36 -4.57 -10.87
N GLN A 329 11.59 -5.76 -10.32
CA GLN A 329 12.83 -6.51 -10.48
C GLN A 329 12.74 -7.54 -11.61
N GLY A 330 11.53 -7.91 -12.07
CA GLY A 330 11.34 -9.01 -13.01
C GLY A 330 11.80 -10.36 -12.44
N ALA A 331 11.72 -10.52 -11.13
CA ALA A 331 12.24 -11.68 -10.42
C ALA A 331 11.51 -12.97 -10.81
N GLY A 332 12.26 -14.06 -10.90
CA GLY A 332 11.72 -15.38 -11.17
C GLY A 332 10.93 -15.95 -9.99
N TRP A 333 10.25 -17.08 -10.22
CA TRP A 333 9.44 -17.76 -9.23
C TRP A 333 10.20 -18.10 -7.94
N ASN A 334 11.48 -18.42 -8.02
CA ASN A 334 12.30 -18.78 -6.85
C ASN A 334 12.40 -17.66 -5.82
N ILE A 335 12.45 -16.41 -6.28
CA ILE A 335 12.52 -15.23 -5.40
C ILE A 335 11.17 -14.92 -4.78
N VAL A 336 10.09 -15.18 -5.50
CA VAL A 336 8.71 -14.89 -5.06
C VAL A 336 8.13 -16.02 -4.19
N ALA A 337 8.65 -17.25 -4.35
CA ALA A 337 8.17 -18.45 -3.65
C ALA A 337 8.05 -18.32 -2.12
N PRO A 338 9.00 -17.72 -1.37
CA PRO A 338 8.87 -17.57 0.08
C PRO A 338 7.66 -16.70 0.47
N SER A 339 7.43 -15.61 -0.27
CA SER A 339 6.26 -14.76 -0.06
C SER A 339 4.96 -15.48 -0.39
N MET A 340 4.93 -16.26 -1.46
CA MET A 340 3.78 -17.09 -1.81
C MET A 340 3.53 -18.18 -0.77
N ALA A 341 4.57 -18.79 -0.21
CA ALA A 341 4.45 -19.75 0.89
C ALA A 341 3.81 -19.11 2.12
N THR A 342 4.26 -17.92 2.51
CA THR A 342 3.63 -17.14 3.61
C THR A 342 2.15 -16.90 3.37
N LEU A 343 1.77 -16.48 2.16
CA LEU A 343 0.37 -16.29 1.79
C LEU A 343 -0.42 -17.61 1.81
N GLY A 344 0.18 -18.70 1.34
CA GLY A 344 -0.41 -20.04 1.39
C GLY A 344 -0.69 -20.50 2.83
N VAL A 345 0.25 -20.27 3.74
CA VAL A 345 0.07 -20.56 5.17
C VAL A 345 -1.10 -19.74 5.74
N TRP A 346 -1.13 -18.43 5.49
CA TRP A 346 -2.24 -17.59 5.93
C TRP A 346 -3.58 -18.04 5.36
N LEU A 347 -3.65 -18.42 4.09
CA LEU A 347 -4.85 -18.97 3.47
C LEU A 347 -5.34 -20.23 4.21
N VAL A 348 -4.46 -21.21 4.38
CA VAL A 348 -4.80 -22.49 5.02
C VAL A 348 -5.24 -22.29 6.47
N VAL A 349 -4.46 -21.53 7.24
CA VAL A 349 -4.75 -21.28 8.66
C VAL A 349 -6.06 -20.51 8.82
N SER A 350 -6.21 -19.38 8.13
CA SER A 350 -7.40 -18.54 8.28
C SER A 350 -8.68 -19.26 7.81
N PHE A 351 -8.60 -19.98 6.69
CA PHE A 351 -9.74 -20.72 6.16
C PHE A 351 -10.14 -21.91 7.06
N THR A 352 -9.15 -22.68 7.55
CA THR A 352 -9.40 -23.80 8.46
C THR A 352 -10.03 -23.33 9.78
N LEU A 353 -9.46 -22.25 10.36
CA LEU A 353 -10.03 -21.66 11.57
C LEU A 353 -11.42 -21.09 11.32
N ALA A 354 -11.62 -20.42 10.18
CA ALA A 354 -12.93 -19.90 9.81
C ALA A 354 -13.97 -21.02 9.73
N LEU A 355 -13.67 -22.14 9.06
CA LEU A 355 -14.60 -23.28 8.95
C LEU A 355 -14.93 -23.88 10.30
N ARG A 356 -13.96 -24.01 11.22
CA ARG A 356 -14.19 -24.53 12.58
C ARG A 356 -15.03 -23.58 13.44
N MET A 357 -14.87 -22.28 13.25
CA MET A 357 -15.55 -21.24 14.03
C MET A 357 -16.88 -20.81 13.43
N PHE A 358 -17.15 -21.16 12.18
CA PHE A 358 -18.34 -20.69 11.46
C PHE A 358 -19.61 -21.31 12.03
N ARG A 359 -20.51 -20.47 12.50
CA ARG A 359 -21.83 -20.88 12.96
C ARG A 359 -22.87 -20.51 11.90
N TRP A 360 -23.58 -21.52 11.39
CA TRP A 360 -24.64 -21.39 10.40
C TRP A 360 -25.97 -20.85 10.96
N ARG A 361 -25.95 -20.37 12.21
CA ARG A 361 -27.16 -19.91 12.90
C ARG A 361 -27.24 -18.40 12.92
#